data_1a5c0f1cbbd8cad8af5ecf176e649ea3
#
_entry.id   1a5c0f1cbbd8cad8af5ecf176e649ea3
#
_cell.length_a   1.000
_cell.length_b   1.000
_cell.length_c   1.000
_cell.angle_alpha   90.00
_cell.angle_beta   90.00
_cell.angle_gamma   90.00
#
_symmetry.space_group_name_H-M   'P 1'
#
loop_
_entity.id
_entity.type
_entity.pdbx_description
1 polymer ?
#
loop_
_entity_poly.entity_id
_entity_poly.type
_entity_poly.pdbx_seq_one_letter_code
_entity_poly.pdbx_strand_id
1 'polypeptide(L)'
;AASDVYKRQVVCMPNTNPTIDNPALVKYVTDRGKEVGLTHVLTTGCITKGQKSEELAEIGELKNAGAVAVSDDGRPVLSPSLMRKALEYTKMFDIPIMSHSEDLDLVDGGSMNEGYMSTYLGLRGIPKCAESVAISRDVLIAEDVGGRLHVCHVSTRNSIDAIRQAKKRGANITCETAPHYFSLTDKAVDGFNTNAKMNPPLREQDDVDAVIEGLIDGTIDAIATDHAPHDKDEKEIEFALAMNGIVGLETSLGLGVTNLVKTGKLTMTQLIEKMSVNPAKIINLDKGSLSVGKAADIVVFDADNEYTCLLYTSPSPRDMRRS
;
A
#
# COMPACT_ATOMS: atom_id res chain seq x y z
N ALA A 1 -1.24 3.09 -4.62
CA ALA A 1 -2.18 2.63 -5.63
C ALA A 1 -1.98 1.14 -5.92
N ALA A 2 -2.96 0.32 -5.55
CA ALA A 2 -2.96 -1.10 -5.88
C ALA A 2 -3.33 -1.26 -7.36
N SER A 3 -2.40 -1.02 -8.26
CA SER A 3 -2.61 -1.21 -9.69
C SER A 3 -1.50 -2.03 -10.28
N ASP A 4 -1.87 -2.90 -11.20
CA ASP A 4 -0.96 -3.66 -12.01
C ASP A 4 -1.43 -3.61 -13.46
N VAL A 5 -0.52 -3.61 -14.42
CA VAL A 5 -0.81 -3.72 -15.85
C VAL A 5 -1.69 -4.94 -16.16
N TYR A 6 -1.59 -5.97 -15.34
CA TYR A 6 -2.41 -7.18 -15.38
C TYR A 6 -3.69 -7.10 -14.55
N LYS A 7 -3.89 -6.03 -13.78
CA LYS A 7 -5.09 -5.78 -13.00
C LYS A 7 -6.00 -4.82 -13.76
N ARG A 8 -7.26 -5.21 -13.90
CA ARG A 8 -8.29 -4.37 -14.53
C ARG A 8 -8.84 -3.31 -13.58
N GLN A 9 -8.28 -3.19 -12.37
CA GLN A 9 -8.72 -2.25 -11.35
C GLN A 9 -7.55 -1.64 -10.61
N VAL A 10 -7.70 -0.36 -10.26
CA VAL A 10 -6.78 0.36 -9.37
C VAL A 10 -7.58 1.08 -8.29
N VAL A 11 -7.00 1.20 -7.10
CA VAL A 11 -7.52 2.04 -6.02
C VAL A 11 -6.51 3.15 -5.79
N CYS A 12 -6.90 4.39 -6.10
CA CYS A 12 -6.04 5.55 -5.89
C CYS A 12 -6.08 5.97 -4.43
N MET A 13 -4.92 6.30 -3.87
CA MET A 13 -4.81 6.91 -2.54
C MET A 13 -5.22 8.40 -2.57
N PRO A 14 -5.66 8.98 -1.43
CA PRO A 14 -6.26 10.31 -1.42
C PRO A 14 -5.24 11.45 -1.31
N ASN A 15 -3.94 11.15 -1.29
CA ASN A 15 -2.82 12.08 -1.12
C ASN A 15 -2.49 12.88 -2.39
N THR A 16 -3.50 13.27 -3.13
CA THR A 16 -3.40 14.14 -4.31
C THR A 16 -3.30 15.62 -3.91
N ASN A 17 -3.12 16.52 -4.88
CA ASN A 17 -3.19 17.96 -4.65
C ASN A 17 -4.25 18.59 -5.57
N PRO A 18 -5.42 19.02 -5.02
CA PRO A 18 -5.85 18.89 -3.61
C PRO A 18 -6.10 17.44 -3.18
N THR A 19 -6.06 17.17 -1.86
CA THR A 19 -6.36 15.86 -1.28
C THR A 19 -7.84 15.48 -1.48
N ILE A 20 -8.14 14.18 -1.63
CA ILE A 20 -9.52 13.70 -1.88
C ILE A 20 -10.30 13.66 -0.55
N ASP A 21 -10.65 14.81 -0.01
CA ASP A 21 -11.37 14.98 1.25
C ASP A 21 -12.82 15.41 1.09
N ASN A 22 -13.32 15.50 -0.13
CA ASN A 22 -14.69 15.90 -0.42
C ASN A 22 -15.30 15.09 -1.60
N PRO A 23 -16.65 15.01 -1.69
CA PRO A 23 -17.35 14.22 -2.70
C PRO A 23 -17.03 14.60 -4.16
N ALA A 24 -16.76 15.87 -4.43
CA ALA A 24 -16.51 16.35 -5.80
C ALA A 24 -15.20 15.76 -6.34
N LEU A 25 -14.17 15.63 -5.51
CA LEU A 25 -12.90 15.04 -5.90
C LEU A 25 -13.00 13.52 -6.08
N VAL A 26 -13.78 12.82 -5.24
CA VAL A 26 -14.08 11.39 -5.43
C VAL A 26 -14.71 11.17 -6.81
N LYS A 27 -15.75 11.96 -7.14
CA LYS A 27 -16.40 11.88 -8.45
C LYS A 27 -15.46 12.24 -9.59
N TYR A 28 -14.67 13.29 -9.44
CA TYR A 28 -13.72 13.71 -10.47
C TYR A 28 -12.77 12.56 -10.85
N VAL A 29 -12.15 11.89 -9.85
CA VAL A 29 -11.23 10.78 -10.11
C VAL A 29 -11.92 9.59 -10.78
N THR A 30 -13.08 9.19 -10.25
CA THR A 30 -13.79 8.02 -10.77
C THR A 30 -14.39 8.27 -12.16
N ASP A 31 -14.94 9.47 -12.42
CA ASP A 31 -15.52 9.82 -13.71
C ASP A 31 -14.41 9.99 -14.77
N ARG A 32 -13.26 10.56 -14.40
CA ARG A 32 -12.11 10.63 -15.28
C ARG A 32 -11.58 9.23 -15.63
N GLY A 33 -11.54 8.32 -14.66
CA GLY A 33 -11.18 6.91 -14.91
C GLY A 33 -12.13 6.22 -15.90
N LYS A 34 -13.44 6.46 -15.79
CA LYS A 34 -14.45 5.94 -16.73
C LYS A 34 -14.31 6.55 -18.11
N GLU A 35 -14.07 7.86 -18.20
CA GLU A 35 -13.89 8.58 -19.47
C GLU A 35 -12.69 8.05 -20.24
N VAL A 36 -11.56 7.83 -19.57
CA VAL A 36 -10.36 7.25 -20.17
C VAL A 36 -10.56 5.78 -20.57
N GLY A 37 -11.30 5.00 -19.77
CA GLY A 37 -11.78 3.66 -20.11
C GLY A 37 -10.72 2.55 -20.20
N LEU A 38 -9.47 2.79 -19.81
CA LEU A 38 -8.39 1.79 -19.90
C LEU A 38 -8.42 0.78 -18.73
N THR A 39 -8.81 1.23 -17.55
CA THR A 39 -8.93 0.40 -16.34
C THR A 39 -10.04 0.94 -15.45
N HIS A 40 -10.54 0.12 -14.52
CA HIS A 40 -11.50 0.57 -13.52
C HIS A 40 -10.77 1.33 -12.41
N VAL A 41 -10.94 2.64 -12.39
CA VAL A 41 -10.34 3.50 -11.35
C VAL A 41 -11.32 3.67 -10.20
N LEU A 42 -10.92 3.21 -9.04
CA LEU A 42 -11.57 3.43 -7.75
C LEU A 42 -10.70 4.36 -6.92
N THR A 43 -11.26 4.96 -5.87
CA THR A 43 -10.48 5.85 -5.00
C THR A 43 -10.85 5.65 -3.54
N THR A 44 -9.90 5.93 -2.68
CA THR A 44 -10.14 6.19 -1.26
C THR A 44 -10.49 7.67 -1.08
N GLY A 45 -11.16 7.99 0.03
CA GLY A 45 -11.25 9.35 0.53
C GLY A 45 -10.33 9.55 1.73
N CYS A 46 -10.09 10.81 2.15
CA CYS A 46 -9.32 11.08 3.36
C CYS A 46 -10.08 10.63 4.62
N ILE A 47 -9.33 10.20 5.64
CA ILE A 47 -9.86 10.00 7.01
C ILE A 47 -10.10 11.37 7.64
N THR A 48 -9.12 12.27 7.49
CA THR A 48 -9.15 13.61 8.08
C THR A 48 -9.15 14.68 7.00
N LYS A 49 -9.78 15.83 7.25
CA LYS A 49 -9.81 16.97 6.31
C LYS A 49 -8.39 17.43 6.00
N GLY A 50 -8.08 17.50 4.70
CA GLY A 50 -6.75 17.88 4.21
C GLY A 50 -5.61 16.99 4.69
N GLN A 51 -5.90 15.79 5.22
CA GLN A 51 -4.90 14.88 5.85
C GLN A 51 -4.09 15.56 6.96
N LYS A 52 -4.76 16.37 7.81
CA LYS A 52 -4.11 17.14 8.86
C LYS A 52 -4.16 16.49 10.24
N SER A 53 -4.85 15.35 10.38
CA SER A 53 -5.04 14.67 11.67
C SER A 53 -5.71 15.55 12.77
N GLU A 54 -6.52 16.53 12.37
CA GLU A 54 -7.19 17.47 13.28
C GLU A 54 -8.68 17.16 13.44
N GLU A 55 -9.39 16.94 12.35
CA GLU A 55 -10.82 16.61 12.32
C GLU A 55 -11.14 15.58 11.23
N LEU A 56 -12.19 14.79 11.43
CA LEU A 56 -12.64 13.83 10.44
C LEU A 56 -13.15 14.51 9.17
N ALA A 57 -12.89 13.91 8.02
CA ALA A 57 -13.57 14.22 6.78
C ALA A 57 -15.02 13.72 6.84
N GLU A 58 -15.87 14.19 5.90
CA GLU A 58 -17.25 13.76 5.79
C GLU A 58 -17.33 12.34 5.15
N ILE A 59 -16.87 11.33 5.90
CA ILE A 59 -16.68 9.94 5.43
C ILE A 59 -17.95 9.39 4.78
N GLY A 60 -19.13 9.69 5.33
CA GLY A 60 -20.41 9.27 4.75
C GLY A 60 -20.65 9.85 3.36
N GLU A 61 -20.32 11.12 3.17
CA GLU A 61 -20.43 11.77 1.86
C GLU A 61 -19.41 11.25 0.85
N LEU A 62 -18.18 10.97 1.31
CA LEU A 62 -17.15 10.36 0.48
C LEU A 62 -17.61 8.96 0.01
N LYS A 63 -18.17 8.14 0.91
CA LYS A 63 -18.72 6.83 0.58
C LYS A 63 -19.87 6.94 -0.43
N ASN A 64 -20.81 7.88 -0.22
CA ASN A 64 -21.95 8.10 -1.13
C ASN A 64 -21.47 8.56 -2.52
N ALA A 65 -20.37 9.27 -2.60
CA ALA A 65 -19.74 9.69 -3.86
C ALA A 65 -18.99 8.55 -4.57
N GLY A 66 -18.76 7.42 -3.91
CA GLY A 66 -18.14 6.22 -4.50
C GLY A 66 -16.75 5.85 -3.96
N ALA A 67 -16.29 6.47 -2.87
CA ALA A 67 -15.08 6.02 -2.20
C ALA A 67 -15.25 4.59 -1.66
N VAL A 68 -14.27 3.72 -1.88
CA VAL A 68 -14.32 2.30 -1.47
C VAL A 68 -13.69 2.05 -0.11
N ALA A 69 -12.89 2.98 0.37
CA ALA A 69 -12.23 2.98 1.67
C ALA A 69 -11.88 4.43 2.06
N VAL A 70 -11.34 4.62 3.25
CA VAL A 70 -10.73 5.90 3.66
C VAL A 70 -9.30 5.69 4.13
N SER A 71 -8.44 6.67 3.84
CA SER A 71 -7.00 6.62 4.15
C SER A 71 -6.45 8.04 4.33
N ASP A 72 -5.46 8.18 5.20
CA ASP A 72 -4.56 9.34 5.19
C ASP A 72 -3.15 8.88 4.79
N ASP A 73 -3.07 8.23 3.61
CA ASP A 73 -1.82 7.68 3.08
C ASP A 73 -0.71 8.74 3.00
N GLY A 74 0.49 8.35 3.44
CA GLY A 74 1.68 9.20 3.54
C GLY A 74 1.63 10.25 4.66
N ARG A 75 0.48 10.40 5.38
CA ARG A 75 0.31 11.30 6.52
C ARG A 75 -0.54 10.61 7.58
N PRO A 76 0.05 9.83 8.49
CA PRO A 76 -0.69 8.99 9.42
C PRO A 76 -1.61 9.79 10.34
N VAL A 77 -2.74 9.20 10.74
CA VAL A 77 -3.59 9.76 11.79
C VAL A 77 -2.87 9.67 13.13
N LEU A 78 -2.37 10.79 13.63
CA LEU A 78 -1.55 10.82 14.84
C LEU A 78 -2.37 10.64 16.12
N SER A 79 -3.60 11.17 16.15
CA SER A 79 -4.47 11.11 17.33
C SER A 79 -5.16 9.74 17.46
N PRO A 80 -4.88 8.97 18.56
CA PRO A 80 -5.58 7.71 18.82
C PRO A 80 -7.09 7.89 18.97
N SER A 81 -7.53 9.00 19.55
CA SER A 81 -8.96 9.27 19.74
C SER A 81 -9.65 9.58 18.41
N LEU A 82 -8.96 10.22 17.48
CA LEU A 82 -9.48 10.49 16.13
C LEU A 82 -9.55 9.20 15.31
N MET A 83 -8.52 8.35 15.38
CA MET A 83 -8.53 7.02 14.76
C MET A 83 -9.68 6.17 15.30
N ARG A 84 -9.92 6.18 16.61
CA ARG A 84 -11.05 5.48 17.25
C ARG A 84 -12.38 5.95 16.67
N LYS A 85 -12.61 7.26 16.62
CA LYS A 85 -13.85 7.84 16.06
C LYS A 85 -14.03 7.48 14.58
N ALA A 86 -12.94 7.51 13.80
CA ALA A 86 -12.97 7.12 12.39
C ALA A 86 -13.39 5.65 12.23
N LEU A 87 -12.79 4.73 13.01
CA LEU A 87 -13.14 3.32 13.01
C LEU A 87 -14.60 3.07 13.43
N GLU A 88 -15.10 3.78 14.44
CA GLU A 88 -16.51 3.70 14.84
C GLU A 88 -17.44 4.19 13.73
N TYR A 89 -17.09 5.29 13.07
CA TYR A 89 -17.92 5.89 12.03
C TYR A 89 -17.95 5.05 10.75
N THR A 90 -16.81 4.51 10.32
CA THR A 90 -16.73 3.67 9.10
C THR A 90 -17.53 2.37 9.20
N LYS A 91 -17.82 1.86 10.41
CA LYS A 91 -18.69 0.69 10.60
C LYS A 91 -20.09 0.89 10.03
N MET A 92 -20.62 2.12 10.09
CA MET A 92 -21.97 2.43 9.56
C MET A 92 -22.06 2.21 8.05
N PHE A 93 -20.95 2.23 7.34
CA PHE A 93 -20.87 2.14 5.88
C PHE A 93 -20.19 0.86 5.40
N ASP A 94 -19.75 0.01 6.32
CA ASP A 94 -19.00 -1.22 6.04
C ASP A 94 -17.81 -0.99 5.09
N ILE A 95 -17.04 0.08 5.29
CA ILE A 95 -15.81 0.37 4.55
C ILE A 95 -14.59 0.27 5.47
N PRO A 96 -13.44 -0.20 4.97
CA PRO A 96 -12.23 -0.26 5.77
C PRO A 96 -11.58 1.12 5.91
N ILE A 97 -10.87 1.31 7.03
CA ILE A 97 -9.78 2.29 7.11
C ILE A 97 -8.52 1.63 6.58
N MET A 98 -7.87 2.24 5.59
CA MET A 98 -6.56 1.86 5.09
C MET A 98 -5.51 2.74 5.77
N SER A 99 -4.72 2.15 6.68
CA SER A 99 -3.78 2.90 7.51
C SER A 99 -2.38 2.83 6.94
N HIS A 100 -1.82 3.99 6.59
CA HIS A 100 -0.37 4.19 6.52
C HIS A 100 0.10 4.39 7.95
N SER A 101 0.75 3.36 8.49
CA SER A 101 1.06 3.31 9.92
C SER A 101 2.50 3.70 10.18
N GLU A 102 2.68 4.91 10.66
CA GLU A 102 3.99 5.48 10.97
C GLU A 102 3.89 6.41 12.18
N ASP A 103 4.85 6.30 13.09
CA ASP A 103 5.00 7.25 14.20
C ASP A 103 6.05 8.30 13.81
N LEU A 104 5.58 9.53 13.54
CA LEU A 104 6.43 10.60 13.02
C LEU A 104 7.46 11.11 14.02
N ASP A 105 7.19 10.99 15.33
CA ASP A 105 8.16 11.37 16.36
C ASP A 105 9.35 10.39 16.36
N LEU A 106 9.08 9.10 16.11
CA LEU A 106 10.12 8.08 15.96
C LEU A 106 10.87 8.16 14.62
N VAL A 107 10.21 8.61 13.56
CA VAL A 107 10.86 8.84 12.24
C VAL A 107 11.91 9.92 12.33
N ASP A 108 11.61 11.03 13.04
CA ASP A 108 12.51 12.10 13.41
C ASP A 108 13.45 12.55 12.27
N GLY A 109 12.91 12.74 11.06
CA GLY A 109 13.66 13.15 9.87
C GLY A 109 14.56 12.07 9.26
N GLY A 110 14.38 10.81 9.63
CA GLY A 110 15.05 9.68 9.00
C GLY A 110 14.70 9.55 7.52
N SER A 111 15.59 8.97 6.72
CA SER A 111 15.43 8.88 5.26
C SER A 111 15.56 7.47 4.70
N MET A 112 15.97 6.50 5.53
CA MET A 112 16.10 5.08 5.19
C MET A 112 15.98 4.23 6.45
N ASN A 113 15.99 2.90 6.33
CA ASN A 113 15.98 2.00 7.48
C ASN A 113 17.15 2.24 8.44
N GLU A 114 16.88 2.30 9.74
CA GLU A 114 17.94 2.32 10.75
C GLU A 114 18.62 0.95 10.83
N GLY A 115 19.95 0.93 10.65
CA GLY A 115 20.73 -0.29 10.68
C GLY A 115 22.16 -0.08 10.17
N TYR A 116 22.77 -1.17 9.72
CA TYR A 116 24.12 -1.12 9.19
C TYR A 116 24.27 -0.14 8.01
N MET A 117 23.35 -0.19 7.05
CA MET A 117 23.43 0.63 5.83
C MET A 117 23.29 2.13 6.12
N SER A 118 22.38 2.53 7.01
CA SER A 118 22.23 3.95 7.38
C SER A 118 23.49 4.49 8.06
N THR A 119 24.09 3.70 8.94
CA THR A 119 25.37 4.05 9.58
C THR A 119 26.50 4.13 8.56
N TYR A 120 26.60 3.16 7.66
CA TYR A 120 27.63 3.11 6.62
C TYR A 120 27.57 4.31 5.66
N LEU A 121 26.34 4.69 5.26
CA LEU A 121 26.11 5.82 4.35
C LEU A 121 26.09 7.18 5.07
N GLY A 122 26.10 7.21 6.41
CA GLY A 122 25.97 8.45 7.17
C GLY A 122 24.59 9.09 7.06
N LEU A 123 23.56 8.31 6.74
CA LEU A 123 22.18 8.78 6.63
C LEU A 123 21.42 8.54 7.94
N ARG A 124 20.50 9.44 8.27
CA ARG A 124 19.63 9.27 9.42
C ARG A 124 18.66 8.11 9.18
N GLY A 125 18.63 7.15 10.12
CA GLY A 125 17.79 5.97 10.04
C GLY A 125 16.38 6.21 10.58
N ILE A 126 15.43 5.44 10.07
CA ILE A 126 14.06 5.30 10.58
C ILE A 126 14.00 3.98 11.34
N PRO A 127 13.79 3.97 12.65
CA PRO A 127 13.75 2.74 13.43
C PRO A 127 12.53 1.88 13.05
N LYS A 128 12.68 0.57 13.08
CA LYS A 128 11.60 -0.39 12.76
C LYS A 128 10.36 -0.18 13.66
N CYS A 129 10.57 0.28 14.88
CA CYS A 129 9.48 0.55 15.82
C CYS A 129 8.59 1.75 15.41
N ALA A 130 9.03 2.64 14.52
CA ALA A 130 8.18 3.71 14.00
C ALA A 130 6.92 3.13 13.29
N GLU A 131 7.07 2.02 12.58
CA GLU A 131 5.96 1.28 11.98
C GLU A 131 5.20 0.45 13.03
N SER A 132 5.88 -0.38 13.79
CA SER A 132 5.22 -1.36 14.65
C SER A 132 4.48 -0.75 15.84
N VAL A 133 4.90 0.39 16.37
CA VAL A 133 4.18 1.13 17.42
C VAL A 133 2.86 1.68 16.88
N ALA A 134 2.89 2.34 15.72
CA ALA A 134 1.69 2.86 15.08
C ALA A 134 0.70 1.75 14.73
N ILE A 135 1.17 0.64 14.15
CA ILE A 135 0.34 -0.53 13.85
C ILE A 135 -0.27 -1.11 15.12
N SER A 136 0.53 -1.32 16.17
CA SER A 136 0.03 -1.89 17.43
C SER A 136 -1.05 -1.02 18.06
N ARG A 137 -0.88 0.32 18.01
CA ARG A 137 -1.88 1.28 18.46
C ARG A 137 -3.20 1.12 17.70
N ASP A 138 -3.13 1.15 16.35
CA ASP A 138 -4.31 1.12 15.48
C ASP A 138 -5.04 -0.22 15.56
N VAL A 139 -4.28 -1.32 15.65
CA VAL A 139 -4.79 -2.68 15.82
C VAL A 139 -5.57 -2.81 17.13
N LEU A 140 -5.03 -2.32 18.26
CA LEU A 140 -5.70 -2.36 19.57
C LEU A 140 -7.00 -1.53 19.54
N ILE A 141 -6.99 -0.36 18.89
CA ILE A 141 -8.18 0.47 18.75
C ILE A 141 -9.23 -0.25 17.87
N ALA A 142 -8.81 -0.82 16.75
CA ALA A 142 -9.72 -1.55 15.84
C ALA A 142 -10.35 -2.77 16.53
N GLU A 143 -9.58 -3.49 17.35
CA GLU A 143 -10.05 -4.63 18.13
C GLU A 143 -11.11 -4.19 19.17
N ASP A 144 -10.86 -3.09 19.90
CA ASP A 144 -11.77 -2.56 20.94
C ASP A 144 -13.11 -2.11 20.33
N VAL A 145 -13.08 -1.42 19.19
CA VAL A 145 -14.32 -0.90 18.57
C VAL A 145 -14.96 -1.87 17.59
N GLY A 146 -14.28 -2.96 17.20
CA GLY A 146 -14.74 -3.90 16.18
C GLY A 146 -14.82 -3.26 14.78
N GLY A 147 -13.95 -2.30 14.49
CA GLY A 147 -13.86 -1.62 13.20
C GLY A 147 -13.08 -2.45 12.17
N ARG A 148 -13.24 -2.11 10.89
CA ARG A 148 -12.47 -2.73 9.79
C ARG A 148 -11.19 -1.93 9.56
N LEU A 149 -10.05 -2.50 9.93
CA LEU A 149 -8.73 -1.92 9.69
C LEU A 149 -7.99 -2.73 8.62
N HIS A 150 -7.48 -2.05 7.63
CA HIS A 150 -6.53 -2.58 6.66
C HIS A 150 -5.19 -1.86 6.82
N VAL A 151 -4.15 -2.60 7.16
CA VAL A 151 -2.80 -2.02 7.34
C VAL A 151 -2.08 -2.09 6.01
N CYS A 152 -1.70 -0.93 5.47
CA CYS A 152 -1.00 -0.83 4.19
C CYS A 152 0.48 -1.18 4.32
N HIS A 153 1.08 -1.71 3.26
CA HIS A 153 2.52 -1.88 3.00
C HIS A 153 3.36 -2.30 4.22
N VAL A 154 2.92 -3.32 4.97
CA VAL A 154 3.64 -3.83 6.16
C VAL A 154 5.04 -4.28 5.77
N SER A 155 6.05 -3.82 6.50
CA SER A 155 7.45 -4.05 6.16
C SER A 155 8.30 -4.67 7.27
N THR A 156 7.84 -4.72 8.53
CA THR A 156 8.66 -5.20 9.65
C THR A 156 8.12 -6.46 10.32
N ARG A 157 9.01 -7.29 10.86
CA ARG A 157 8.67 -8.51 11.60
C ARG A 157 7.72 -8.22 12.77
N ASN A 158 8.02 -7.20 13.58
CA ASN A 158 7.21 -6.86 14.74
C ASN A 158 5.79 -6.44 14.37
N SER A 159 5.62 -5.74 13.26
CA SER A 159 4.32 -5.36 12.72
C SER A 159 3.50 -6.57 12.32
N ILE A 160 4.13 -7.51 11.61
CA ILE A 160 3.49 -8.76 11.16
C ILE A 160 3.07 -9.59 12.38
N ASP A 161 3.91 -9.67 13.41
CA ASP A 161 3.60 -10.41 14.64
C ASP A 161 2.43 -9.76 15.40
N ALA A 162 2.38 -8.43 15.51
CA ALA A 162 1.26 -7.73 16.13
C ALA A 162 -0.07 -8.01 15.40
N ILE A 163 -0.06 -7.94 14.06
CA ILE A 163 -1.24 -8.25 13.22
C ILE A 163 -1.64 -9.73 13.38
N ARG A 164 -0.66 -10.64 13.35
CA ARG A 164 -0.90 -12.09 13.51
C ARG A 164 -1.59 -12.41 14.82
N GLN A 165 -1.15 -11.79 15.93
CA GLN A 165 -1.76 -11.98 17.23
C GLN A 165 -3.18 -11.41 17.30
N ALA A 166 -3.43 -10.24 16.72
CA ALA A 166 -4.76 -9.64 16.68
C ALA A 166 -5.74 -10.50 15.85
N LYS A 167 -5.32 -11.00 14.69
CA LYS A 167 -6.14 -11.93 13.87
C LYS A 167 -6.47 -13.21 14.64
N LYS A 168 -5.53 -13.78 15.41
CA LYS A 168 -5.79 -14.94 16.29
C LYS A 168 -6.82 -14.65 17.37
N ARG A 169 -6.93 -13.42 17.85
CA ARG A 169 -7.98 -13.00 18.79
C ARG A 169 -9.33 -12.69 18.13
N GLY A 170 -9.40 -12.77 16.79
CA GLY A 170 -10.62 -12.53 16.01
C GLY A 170 -10.86 -11.08 15.62
N ALA A 171 -9.85 -10.22 15.72
CA ALA A 171 -9.96 -8.82 15.26
C ALA A 171 -10.20 -8.74 13.74
N ASN A 172 -11.05 -7.80 13.32
CA ASN A 172 -11.37 -7.58 11.90
C ASN A 172 -10.28 -6.75 11.21
N ILE A 173 -9.12 -7.38 11.06
CA ILE A 173 -7.92 -6.75 10.52
C ILE A 173 -7.44 -7.50 9.31
N THR A 174 -7.12 -6.76 8.26
CA THR A 174 -6.40 -7.23 7.09
C THR A 174 -5.14 -6.40 6.91
N CYS A 175 -4.17 -6.92 6.16
CA CYS A 175 -2.98 -6.15 5.80
C CYS A 175 -2.45 -6.55 4.44
N GLU A 176 -1.63 -5.67 3.89
CA GLU A 176 -0.95 -5.90 2.63
C GLU A 176 0.55 -5.58 2.74
N THR A 177 1.30 -6.09 1.78
CA THR A 177 2.69 -5.73 1.54
C THR A 177 2.88 -5.37 0.07
N ALA A 178 4.06 -4.86 -0.30
CA ALA A 178 4.37 -4.53 -1.68
C ALA A 178 5.56 -5.37 -2.20
N PRO A 179 5.70 -5.53 -3.54
CA PRO A 179 6.74 -6.37 -4.13
C PRO A 179 8.16 -6.04 -3.69
N HIS A 180 8.45 -4.77 -3.44
CA HIS A 180 9.77 -4.33 -3.02
C HIS A 180 10.13 -4.84 -1.60
N TYR A 181 9.16 -5.12 -0.71
CA TYR A 181 9.42 -5.62 0.65
C TYR A 181 9.70 -7.12 0.72
N PHE A 182 9.42 -7.89 -0.34
CA PHE A 182 9.85 -9.29 -0.42
C PHE A 182 10.92 -9.56 -1.50
N SER A 183 11.39 -8.51 -2.17
CA SER A 183 12.36 -8.62 -3.27
C SER A 183 13.67 -7.88 -3.02
N LEU A 184 13.64 -6.83 -2.20
CA LEU A 184 14.77 -5.92 -1.96
C LEU A 184 15.05 -5.80 -0.46
N THR A 185 16.30 -5.45 -0.13
CA THR A 185 16.70 -5.05 1.22
C THR A 185 17.20 -3.61 1.20
N ASP A 186 17.49 -3.06 2.37
CA ASP A 186 18.13 -1.75 2.56
C ASP A 186 19.47 -1.59 1.80
N LYS A 187 20.11 -2.71 1.44
CA LYS A 187 21.31 -2.71 0.58
C LYS A 187 21.07 -2.13 -0.81
N ALA A 188 19.82 -2.10 -1.28
CA ALA A 188 19.48 -1.48 -2.55
C ALA A 188 19.73 0.04 -2.57
N VAL A 189 19.87 0.65 -1.38
CA VAL A 189 20.19 2.09 -1.21
C VAL A 189 21.69 2.38 -1.40
N ASP A 190 22.55 1.36 -1.45
CA ASP A 190 23.98 1.54 -1.62
C ASP A 190 24.31 2.47 -2.80
N GLY A 191 25.32 3.31 -2.62
CA GLY A 191 25.63 4.37 -3.57
C GLY A 191 24.61 5.53 -3.60
N PHE A 192 23.80 5.67 -2.56
CA PHE A 192 22.73 6.69 -2.46
C PHE A 192 21.67 6.57 -3.57
N ASN A 193 21.33 5.34 -3.93
CA ASN A 193 20.34 5.04 -4.96
C ASN A 193 18.94 5.52 -4.56
N THR A 194 18.53 6.68 -5.05
CA THR A 194 17.23 7.29 -4.75
C THR A 194 16.05 6.50 -5.33
N ASN A 195 16.25 5.68 -6.38
CA ASN A 195 15.21 4.80 -6.91
C ASN A 195 14.84 3.66 -5.94
N ALA A 196 15.67 3.42 -4.92
CA ALA A 196 15.38 2.50 -3.81
C ALA A 196 14.88 3.23 -2.54
N LYS A 197 14.67 4.56 -2.61
CA LYS A 197 14.10 5.33 -1.51
C LYS A 197 12.59 5.18 -1.47
N MET A 198 12.08 4.61 -0.36
CA MET A 198 10.67 4.29 -0.15
C MET A 198 10.24 4.60 1.28
N ASN A 199 8.94 4.73 1.52
CA ASN A 199 8.37 4.84 2.85
C ASN A 199 7.10 3.95 2.96
N PRO A 200 7.09 2.94 3.89
CA PRO A 200 8.17 2.51 4.79
C PRO A 200 9.49 2.20 4.06
N PRO A 201 10.65 2.40 4.69
CA PRO A 201 11.92 2.13 4.03
C PRO A 201 12.13 0.63 3.79
N LEU A 202 12.91 0.29 2.76
CA LEU A 202 13.38 -1.08 2.55
C LEU A 202 14.15 -1.54 3.79
N ARG A 203 13.82 -2.74 4.27
CA ARG A 203 14.32 -3.29 5.54
C ARG A 203 15.48 -4.25 5.35
N GLU A 204 16.00 -4.79 6.44
CA GLU A 204 17.01 -5.84 6.44
C GLU A 204 16.40 -7.19 6.08
N GLN A 205 17.26 -8.21 5.84
CA GLN A 205 16.85 -9.52 5.37
C GLN A 205 15.88 -10.25 6.31
N ASP A 206 16.02 -10.10 7.62
CA ASP A 206 15.12 -10.73 8.60
C ASP A 206 13.69 -10.23 8.52
N ASP A 207 13.48 -8.97 8.13
CA ASP A 207 12.16 -8.41 7.88
C ASP A 207 11.60 -8.90 6.53
N VAL A 208 12.44 -8.96 5.48
CA VAL A 208 12.07 -9.56 4.20
C VAL A 208 11.59 -10.99 4.39
N ASP A 209 12.32 -11.78 5.18
CA ASP A 209 11.95 -13.16 5.49
C ASP A 209 10.63 -13.23 6.26
N ALA A 210 10.40 -12.31 7.21
CA ALA A 210 9.13 -12.22 7.94
C ALA A 210 7.94 -11.84 7.05
N VAL A 211 8.14 -10.95 6.09
CA VAL A 211 7.11 -10.61 5.07
C VAL A 211 6.74 -11.86 4.27
N ILE A 212 7.73 -12.64 3.83
CA ILE A 212 7.51 -13.88 3.10
C ILE A 212 6.79 -14.92 3.98
N GLU A 213 7.20 -15.09 5.24
CA GLU A 213 6.52 -15.94 6.22
C GLU A 213 5.05 -15.52 6.39
N GLY A 214 4.78 -14.21 6.53
CA GLY A 214 3.44 -13.67 6.65
C GLY A 214 2.57 -13.88 5.40
N LEU A 215 3.16 -13.89 4.21
CA LEU A 215 2.48 -14.26 2.98
C LEU A 215 2.13 -15.76 2.95
N ILE A 216 3.03 -16.62 3.42
CA ILE A 216 2.84 -18.08 3.45
C ILE A 216 1.76 -18.48 4.46
N ASP A 217 1.82 -17.97 5.68
CA ASP A 217 0.92 -18.35 6.77
C ASP A 217 -0.46 -17.64 6.73
N GLY A 218 -0.65 -16.70 5.79
CA GLY A 218 -1.90 -15.98 5.60
C GLY A 218 -2.09 -14.79 6.55
N THR A 219 -1.09 -14.41 7.33
CA THR A 219 -1.10 -13.17 8.12
C THR A 219 -1.22 -11.97 7.21
N ILE A 220 -0.46 -11.92 6.11
CA ILE A 220 -0.57 -10.91 5.07
C ILE A 220 -1.58 -11.38 4.02
N ASP A 221 -2.66 -10.61 3.87
CA ASP A 221 -3.81 -10.96 3.05
C ASP A 221 -3.60 -10.65 1.58
N ALA A 222 -2.93 -9.53 1.27
CA ALA A 222 -2.83 -9.00 -0.08
C ALA A 222 -1.41 -8.54 -0.45
N ILE A 223 -1.18 -8.44 -1.75
CA ILE A 223 0.00 -7.80 -2.34
C ILE A 223 -0.51 -6.63 -3.16
N ALA A 224 -0.18 -5.41 -2.71
CA ALA A 224 -0.42 -4.17 -3.42
C ALA A 224 0.86 -3.73 -4.15
N THR A 225 0.76 -2.78 -5.07
CA THR A 225 1.94 -2.32 -5.81
C THR A 225 2.67 -1.19 -5.11
N ASP A 226 1.93 -0.38 -4.39
CA ASP A 226 2.43 0.89 -3.83
C ASP A 226 3.21 1.70 -4.89
N HIS A 227 2.63 1.77 -6.10
CA HIS A 227 3.22 2.42 -7.26
C HIS A 227 3.26 3.94 -7.04
N ALA A 228 4.44 4.47 -6.78
CA ALA A 228 4.67 5.89 -6.50
C ALA A 228 5.79 6.44 -7.40
N PRO A 229 5.48 6.73 -8.68
CA PRO A 229 6.46 7.28 -9.61
C PRO A 229 6.70 8.75 -9.33
N HIS A 230 7.96 9.18 -9.48
CA HIS A 230 8.39 10.56 -9.36
C HIS A 230 9.21 10.97 -10.57
N ASP A 231 9.20 12.26 -10.88
CA ASP A 231 10.01 12.81 -11.96
C ASP A 231 11.50 12.65 -11.68
N LYS A 232 12.29 12.64 -12.74
CA LYS A 232 13.74 12.52 -12.66
C LYS A 232 14.35 13.59 -11.77
N ASP A 233 13.86 14.82 -11.88
CA ASP A 233 14.35 15.96 -11.09
C ASP A 233 14.03 15.82 -9.59
N GLU A 234 13.00 15.04 -9.22
CA GLU A 234 12.65 14.74 -7.83
C GLU A 234 13.44 13.54 -7.27
N LYS A 235 14.03 12.73 -8.15
CA LYS A 235 14.83 11.55 -7.78
C LYS A 235 16.34 11.80 -7.90
N GLU A 236 16.83 12.55 -8.90
CA GLU A 236 18.25 12.81 -9.13
C GLU A 236 18.77 14.00 -8.28
N ILE A 237 18.48 13.96 -6.99
CA ILE A 237 18.95 14.94 -6.00
C ILE A 237 19.58 14.22 -4.81
N GLU A 238 20.03 14.96 -3.81
CA GLU A 238 20.55 14.39 -2.56
C GLU A 238 19.55 13.39 -1.95
N PHE A 239 20.04 12.23 -1.51
CA PHE A 239 19.20 11.13 -1.06
C PHE A 239 18.19 11.54 0.03
N ALA A 240 18.63 12.34 1.02
CA ALA A 240 17.75 12.78 2.10
C ALA A 240 16.57 13.64 1.60
N LEU A 241 16.76 14.39 0.52
CA LEU A 241 15.77 15.30 -0.06
C LEU A 241 14.92 14.63 -1.17
N ALA A 242 15.40 13.54 -1.76
CA ALA A 242 14.68 12.84 -2.82
C ALA A 242 13.31 12.33 -2.34
N MET A 243 12.33 12.35 -3.24
CA MET A 243 10.99 11.85 -2.95
C MET A 243 10.98 10.34 -2.71
N ASN A 244 10.17 9.90 -1.75
CA ASN A 244 9.92 8.48 -1.49
C ASN A 244 9.01 7.90 -2.57
N GLY A 245 9.36 6.76 -3.14
CA GLY A 245 8.52 6.05 -4.09
C GLY A 245 9.29 5.13 -5.02
N ILE A 246 8.71 3.95 -5.25
CA ILE A 246 9.21 2.93 -6.17
C ILE A 246 8.12 2.64 -7.21
N VAL A 247 8.49 2.43 -8.47
CA VAL A 247 7.56 1.98 -9.50
C VAL A 247 7.26 0.49 -9.34
N GLY A 248 5.99 0.11 -9.44
CA GLY A 248 5.58 -1.27 -9.12
C GLY A 248 4.49 -1.85 -10.03
N LEU A 249 3.85 -1.04 -10.89
CA LEU A 249 2.72 -1.51 -11.70
C LEU A 249 3.11 -2.63 -12.66
N GLU A 250 4.19 -2.45 -13.40
CA GLU A 250 4.63 -3.38 -14.42
C GLU A 250 5.32 -4.61 -13.82
N THR A 251 6.02 -4.44 -12.69
CA THR A 251 6.89 -5.48 -12.12
C THR A 251 6.19 -6.40 -11.12
N SER A 252 5.05 -6.01 -10.56
CA SER A 252 4.42 -6.69 -9.42
C SER A 252 4.15 -8.18 -9.66
N LEU A 253 3.52 -8.54 -10.80
CA LEU A 253 3.25 -9.95 -11.11
C LEU A 253 4.55 -10.73 -11.36
N GLY A 254 5.47 -10.16 -12.15
CA GLY A 254 6.77 -10.79 -12.44
C GLY A 254 7.58 -11.06 -11.18
N LEU A 255 7.66 -10.09 -10.25
CA LEU A 255 8.35 -10.26 -8.98
C LEU A 255 7.65 -11.30 -8.09
N GLY A 256 6.30 -11.30 -8.05
CA GLY A 256 5.54 -12.32 -7.34
C GLY A 256 5.80 -13.73 -7.88
N VAL A 257 5.80 -13.90 -9.20
CA VAL A 257 6.12 -15.19 -9.84
C VAL A 257 7.57 -15.60 -9.54
N THR A 258 8.52 -14.70 -9.73
CA THR A 258 9.95 -14.98 -9.58
C THR A 258 10.33 -15.29 -8.12
N ASN A 259 9.92 -14.45 -7.18
CA ASN A 259 10.39 -14.54 -5.80
C ASN A 259 9.54 -15.44 -4.91
N LEU A 260 8.27 -15.67 -5.27
CA LEU A 260 7.37 -16.44 -4.43
C LEU A 260 6.95 -17.78 -5.08
N VAL A 261 6.60 -17.80 -6.36
CA VAL A 261 6.12 -19.02 -7.02
C VAL A 261 7.28 -19.90 -7.49
N LYS A 262 8.22 -19.35 -8.27
CA LYS A 262 9.37 -20.13 -8.78
C LYS A 262 10.29 -20.63 -7.67
N THR A 263 10.27 -19.97 -6.51
CA THR A 263 11.00 -20.41 -5.30
C THR A 263 10.23 -21.40 -4.43
N GLY A 264 9.00 -21.76 -4.80
CA GLY A 264 8.16 -22.71 -4.07
C GLY A 264 7.56 -22.20 -2.75
N LYS A 265 7.61 -20.90 -2.49
CA LYS A 265 7.06 -20.26 -1.28
C LYS A 265 5.54 -20.14 -1.35
N LEU A 266 4.99 -19.84 -2.51
CA LEU A 266 3.55 -19.84 -2.80
C LEU A 266 3.26 -20.64 -4.06
N THR A 267 2.05 -21.16 -4.16
CA THR A 267 1.51 -21.65 -5.43
C THR A 267 1.02 -20.46 -6.27
N MET A 268 0.88 -20.64 -7.59
CA MET A 268 0.31 -19.62 -8.48
C MET A 268 -1.09 -19.20 -8.01
N THR A 269 -1.91 -20.15 -7.57
CA THR A 269 -3.27 -19.86 -7.04
C THR A 269 -3.20 -18.93 -5.83
N GLN A 270 -2.32 -19.22 -4.87
CA GLN A 270 -2.14 -18.35 -3.68
C GLN A 270 -1.65 -16.95 -4.05
N LEU A 271 -0.73 -16.84 -5.02
CA LEU A 271 -0.29 -15.53 -5.51
C LEU A 271 -1.48 -14.74 -6.10
N ILE A 272 -2.27 -15.36 -6.97
CA ILE A 272 -3.43 -14.71 -7.59
C ILE A 272 -4.51 -14.36 -6.55
N GLU A 273 -4.73 -15.19 -5.53
CA GLU A 273 -5.62 -14.86 -4.41
C GLU A 273 -5.19 -13.57 -3.73
N LYS A 274 -3.88 -13.42 -3.43
CA LYS A 274 -3.34 -12.24 -2.75
C LYS A 274 -3.29 -10.99 -3.64
N MET A 275 -3.21 -11.14 -4.96
CA MET A 275 -3.14 -10.00 -5.88
C MET A 275 -4.50 -9.59 -6.46
N SER A 276 -5.52 -10.43 -6.37
CA SER A 276 -6.82 -10.20 -7.02
C SER A 276 -8.01 -10.45 -6.10
N VAL A 277 -8.19 -11.68 -5.63
CA VAL A 277 -9.39 -12.11 -4.89
C VAL A 277 -9.49 -11.39 -3.54
N ASN A 278 -8.41 -11.40 -2.77
CA ASN A 278 -8.39 -10.80 -1.44
C ASN A 278 -8.49 -9.27 -1.47
N PRO A 279 -7.77 -8.53 -2.34
CA PRO A 279 -7.99 -7.10 -2.51
C PRO A 279 -9.45 -6.74 -2.83
N ALA A 280 -10.11 -7.50 -3.72
CA ALA A 280 -11.52 -7.27 -4.02
C ALA A 280 -12.42 -7.46 -2.79
N LYS A 281 -12.18 -8.50 -1.98
CA LYS A 281 -12.92 -8.75 -0.73
C LYS A 281 -12.69 -7.65 0.31
N ILE A 282 -11.46 -7.16 0.45
CA ILE A 282 -11.10 -6.12 1.42
C ILE A 282 -11.93 -4.85 1.20
N ILE A 283 -12.19 -4.49 -0.05
CA ILE A 283 -12.97 -3.28 -0.40
C ILE A 283 -14.41 -3.58 -0.84
N ASN A 284 -14.92 -4.78 -0.53
CA ASN A 284 -16.29 -5.20 -0.84
C ASN A 284 -16.65 -5.14 -2.34
N LEU A 285 -15.72 -5.47 -3.23
CA LEU A 285 -15.99 -5.56 -4.67
C LEU A 285 -16.40 -6.96 -5.08
N ASP A 286 -17.43 -7.05 -5.90
CA ASP A 286 -17.86 -8.28 -6.53
C ASP A 286 -17.00 -8.61 -7.76
N LYS A 287 -15.72 -8.89 -7.52
CA LYS A 287 -14.67 -9.16 -8.51
C LYS A 287 -13.79 -10.34 -8.07
N GLY A 288 -12.87 -10.75 -8.93
CA GLY A 288 -11.93 -11.84 -8.63
C GLY A 288 -12.53 -13.24 -8.80
N SER A 289 -13.59 -13.39 -9.61
CA SER A 289 -14.23 -14.68 -9.90
C SER A 289 -14.51 -14.83 -11.41
N LEU A 290 -14.32 -16.05 -11.93
CA LEU A 290 -14.67 -16.45 -13.30
C LEU A 290 -16.06 -17.10 -13.37
N SER A 291 -16.89 -16.99 -12.34
CA SER A 291 -18.22 -17.56 -12.31
C SER A 291 -19.15 -16.94 -13.35
N VAL A 292 -20.10 -17.73 -13.86
CA VAL A 292 -21.11 -17.26 -14.84
C VAL A 292 -21.88 -16.07 -14.28
N GLY A 293 -22.02 -15.02 -15.09
CA GLY A 293 -22.71 -13.77 -14.71
C GLY A 293 -21.81 -12.71 -14.08
N LYS A 294 -20.55 -13.01 -13.81
CA LYS A 294 -19.55 -12.03 -13.31
C LYS A 294 -18.89 -11.27 -14.45
N ALA A 295 -18.29 -10.12 -14.13
CA ALA A 295 -17.50 -9.37 -15.10
C ALA A 295 -16.29 -10.19 -15.58
N ALA A 296 -16.13 -10.29 -16.90
CA ALA A 296 -15.06 -11.05 -17.54
C ALA A 296 -13.75 -10.24 -17.60
N ASP A 297 -13.20 -9.87 -16.45
CA ASP A 297 -11.88 -9.27 -16.32
C ASP A 297 -10.85 -10.41 -16.28
N ILE A 298 -10.37 -10.83 -17.46
CA ILE A 298 -9.53 -12.01 -17.65
C ILE A 298 -8.15 -11.58 -18.13
N VAL A 299 -7.11 -12.14 -17.50
CA VAL A 299 -5.71 -12.00 -17.91
C VAL A 299 -5.17 -13.37 -18.29
N VAL A 300 -4.46 -13.43 -19.41
CA VAL A 300 -3.68 -14.58 -19.86
C VAL A 300 -2.22 -14.16 -19.91
N PHE A 301 -1.36 -14.87 -19.22
CA PHE A 301 0.06 -14.58 -19.18
C PHE A 301 0.90 -15.87 -19.22
N ASP A 302 2.12 -15.76 -19.70
CA ASP A 302 3.12 -16.81 -19.67
C ASP A 302 4.04 -16.59 -18.46
N ALA A 303 3.98 -17.51 -17.49
CA ALA A 303 4.76 -17.42 -16.25
C ALA A 303 6.27 -17.70 -16.45
N ASP A 304 6.66 -18.25 -17.59
CA ASP A 304 8.06 -18.60 -17.90
C ASP A 304 8.72 -17.57 -18.81
N ASN A 305 7.96 -16.67 -19.41
CA ASN A 305 8.49 -15.57 -20.24
C ASN A 305 9.23 -14.55 -19.37
N GLU A 306 10.50 -14.32 -19.65
CA GLU A 306 11.33 -13.35 -18.96
C GLU A 306 11.40 -12.03 -19.75
N TYR A 307 11.34 -10.91 -19.03
CA TYR A 307 11.51 -9.59 -19.60
C TYR A 307 12.30 -8.68 -18.67
N THR A 308 12.93 -7.67 -19.22
CA THR A 308 13.58 -6.60 -18.43
C THR A 308 12.65 -5.39 -18.40
N CYS A 309 12.18 -5.03 -17.20
CA CYS A 309 11.44 -3.80 -17.01
C CYS A 309 12.41 -2.62 -17.10
N LEU A 310 12.13 -1.70 -18.01
CA LEU A 310 12.87 -0.45 -18.14
C LEU A 310 12.07 0.67 -17.50
N LEU A 311 12.71 1.50 -16.66
CA LEU A 311 12.04 2.56 -15.91
C LEU A 311 11.21 3.50 -16.83
N TYR A 312 11.73 3.82 -18.01
CA TYR A 312 11.06 4.71 -18.96
C TYR A 312 9.85 4.06 -19.68
N THR A 313 9.69 2.74 -19.60
CA THR A 313 8.52 2.03 -20.15
C THR A 313 7.43 1.82 -19.09
N SER A 314 7.73 2.07 -17.82
CA SER A 314 6.75 1.99 -16.76
C SER A 314 5.81 3.19 -16.83
N PRO A 315 4.49 2.97 -17.06
CA PRO A 315 3.58 4.09 -17.29
C PRO A 315 3.44 4.96 -16.05
N SER A 316 3.85 6.22 -16.17
CA SER A 316 3.63 7.27 -15.19
C SER A 316 2.73 8.35 -15.81
N PRO A 317 1.75 8.88 -15.06
CA PRO A 317 0.95 10.01 -15.54
C PRO A 317 1.78 11.26 -15.87
N ARG A 318 2.99 11.38 -15.30
CA ARG A 318 3.90 12.50 -15.55
C ARG A 318 4.68 12.32 -16.86
N ASP A 319 5.01 11.07 -17.22
CA ASP A 319 5.70 10.78 -18.49
C ASP A 319 4.82 11.08 -19.71
N MET A 320 3.49 11.00 -19.57
CA MET A 320 2.53 11.28 -20.62
C MET A 320 2.33 12.77 -20.94
N ARG A 321 2.88 13.70 -20.15
CA ARG A 321 2.78 15.15 -20.37
C ARG A 321 3.85 15.71 -21.32
N ARG A 322 4.82 14.91 -21.73
CA ARG A 322 5.93 15.31 -22.62
C ARG A 322 5.82 14.80 -24.07
N SER A 323 4.68 14.19 -24.43
CA SER A 323 4.37 13.80 -25.82
C SER A 323 3.31 14.70 -26.46
#